data_057110618b28843b049522de36d5a06e
#
_entry.id   057110618b28843b049522de36d5a06e
#
_cell.length_a   1.000
_cell.length_b   1.000
_cell.length_c   1.000
_cell.angle_alpha   90.00
_cell.angle_beta   90.00
_cell.angle_gamma   90.00
#
_symmetry.space_group_name_H-M   'P 1'
#
loop_
_entity.id
_entity.type
_entity.pdbx_description
1 polymer ?
#
loop_
_entity_poly.entity_id
_entity_poly.type
_entity_poly.pdbx_seq_one_letter_code
_entity_poly.pdbx_strand_id
1 'polypeptide(L)'
;MFYLKKYQKISMKILMSKNYFQVIRAGINTTFQDEGRKNLYHVGIPFSGAMDKRNYFLSNKLVGNKINSPALEFAYQGPLLKYFGNKINIAITGDVNFRIKKKDITIDGNCYQSLNLEDGDEVDILSTNKSVYGYLAIGGQIDLKYQWSSCSTNTKAIIGANDGKKLENKQVINISKLNNQSVERKLNYINTKIENIRIIKGTNFDYFSDKGKKIFLEKEFIVSKLTDRMGMRLEGPKIENIIDTNIKSEGLIKGVIQVPADGNPIVMLSDHGTIGGYPKIGVVISADYDKLVQLPPGYKIKFKQVDLSSAENLFKLYDLETQNLISQIE
;
A
#
# COMPACT_ATOMS: atom_id res chain seq x y z
N MET A 1 42.12 -15.52 14.02
CA MET A 1 40.88 -15.77 13.27
C MET A 1 39.72 -16.24 14.16
N PHE A 2 39.93 -17.04 15.20
CA PHE A 2 38.85 -17.48 16.13
C PHE A 2 38.31 -16.35 17.04
N TYR A 3 39.11 -15.41 17.46
CA TYR A 3 38.72 -14.28 18.33
C TYR A 3 37.84 -13.27 17.61
N LEU A 4 38.09 -12.97 16.34
CA LEU A 4 37.26 -12.04 15.54
C LEU A 4 35.84 -12.58 15.29
N LYS A 5 35.67 -13.89 15.07
CA LYS A 5 34.32 -14.51 14.92
C LYS A 5 33.52 -14.50 16.22
N LYS A 6 34.19 -14.57 17.39
CA LYS A 6 33.52 -14.50 18.70
C LYS A 6 33.06 -13.10 19.04
N TYR A 7 33.84 -12.06 18.70
CA TYR A 7 33.45 -10.65 18.85
C TYR A 7 32.35 -10.24 17.87
N GLN A 8 32.38 -10.72 16.62
CA GLN A 8 31.27 -10.50 15.68
C GLN A 8 29.95 -11.16 16.14
N LYS A 9 30.00 -12.36 16.70
CA LYS A 9 28.84 -13.04 17.29
C LYS A 9 28.33 -12.36 18.55
N ILE A 10 29.19 -11.75 19.37
CA ILE A 10 28.83 -10.99 20.57
C ILE A 10 28.29 -9.63 20.18
N SER A 11 28.85 -8.93 19.19
CA SER A 11 28.34 -7.65 18.69
C SER A 11 26.99 -7.79 17.99
N MET A 12 26.77 -8.87 17.23
CA MET A 12 25.43 -9.18 16.68
C MET A 12 24.40 -9.52 17.77
N LYS A 13 24.79 -10.16 18.87
CA LYS A 13 23.87 -10.46 20.00
C LYS A 13 23.49 -9.22 20.80
N ILE A 14 24.31 -8.17 20.80
CA ILE A 14 24.05 -6.90 21.51
C ILE A 14 23.11 -5.98 20.71
N LEU A 15 22.96 -6.18 19.40
CA LEU A 15 22.11 -5.38 18.49
C LEU A 15 20.71 -5.96 18.23
N MET A 16 20.44 -7.20 18.65
CA MET A 16 19.10 -7.78 18.49
C MET A 16 18.23 -7.43 19.69
N SER A 17 17.05 -6.84 19.45
CA SER A 17 16.02 -6.72 20.47
C SER A 17 15.61 -8.12 20.96
N LYS A 18 15.05 -8.21 22.16
CA LYS A 18 14.53 -9.48 22.70
C LYS A 18 13.43 -10.07 21.81
N ASN A 19 12.74 -9.22 21.03
CA ASN A 19 11.62 -9.58 20.17
C ASN A 19 11.93 -9.14 18.73
N TYR A 20 11.95 -10.06 17.79
CA TYR A 20 12.24 -9.73 16.39
C TYR A 20 11.64 -10.77 15.43
N PHE A 21 11.47 -10.36 14.18
CA PHE A 21 11.22 -11.26 13.07
C PHE A 21 12.48 -11.42 12.22
N GLN A 22 12.77 -12.65 11.83
CA GLN A 22 13.76 -12.96 10.80
C GLN A 22 13.02 -13.16 9.47
N VAL A 23 13.48 -12.47 8.43
CA VAL A 23 12.96 -12.62 7.08
C VAL A 23 13.56 -13.85 6.43
N ILE A 24 12.77 -14.90 6.25
CA ILE A 24 13.18 -16.13 5.53
C ILE A 24 13.05 -15.92 4.03
N ARG A 25 11.90 -15.38 3.60
CA ARG A 25 11.60 -14.94 2.23
C ARG A 25 11.00 -13.54 2.29
N ALA A 26 11.55 -12.61 1.52
CA ALA A 26 11.10 -11.22 1.54
C ALA A 26 9.76 -10.96 0.81
N GLY A 27 9.34 -11.88 -0.05
CA GLY A 27 8.24 -11.65 -1.00
C GLY A 27 8.68 -10.84 -2.21
N ILE A 28 7.74 -10.54 -3.10
CA ILE A 28 8.04 -9.87 -4.37
C ILE A 28 8.32 -8.37 -4.15
N ASN A 29 7.45 -7.71 -3.41
CA ASN A 29 7.56 -6.28 -3.14
C ASN A 29 6.98 -5.97 -1.76
N THR A 30 7.78 -6.19 -0.71
CA THR A 30 7.41 -5.91 0.67
C THR A 30 8.18 -4.70 1.18
N THR A 31 7.45 -3.70 1.68
CA THR A 31 7.99 -2.44 2.20
C THR A 31 7.30 -2.03 3.49
N PHE A 32 7.97 -1.21 4.31
CA PHE A 32 7.33 -0.56 5.44
C PHE A 32 6.54 0.65 4.94
N GLN A 33 5.30 0.76 5.35
CA GLN A 33 4.44 1.89 5.00
C GLN A 33 3.73 2.43 6.24
N ASP A 34 3.53 3.75 6.25
CA ASP A 34 2.68 4.48 7.18
C ASP A 34 1.69 5.38 6.39
N GLU A 35 1.23 6.50 6.96
CA GLU A 35 0.35 7.44 6.24
C GLU A 35 1.05 8.24 5.13
N GLY A 36 2.38 8.16 5.02
CA GLY A 36 3.16 8.94 4.07
C GLY A 36 3.63 10.31 4.60
N ARG A 37 4.41 11.02 3.77
CA ARG A 37 5.02 12.32 4.06
C ARG A 37 4.10 13.45 3.66
N LYS A 38 3.78 14.34 4.60
CA LYS A 38 2.89 15.47 4.35
C LYS A 38 3.70 16.76 4.11
N ASN A 39 3.15 17.66 3.30
CA ASN A 39 3.65 19.04 3.11
C ASN A 39 5.07 19.16 2.54
N LEU A 40 5.51 18.21 1.70
CA LEU A 40 6.88 18.22 1.13
C LEU A 40 6.91 18.25 -0.40
N TYR A 41 5.76 18.37 -1.06
CA TYR A 41 5.71 18.43 -2.53
C TYR A 41 6.49 19.62 -3.11
N HIS A 42 6.48 20.76 -2.41
CA HIS A 42 7.19 21.97 -2.84
C HIS A 42 8.72 21.82 -2.90
N VAL A 43 9.27 20.82 -2.22
CA VAL A 43 10.71 20.47 -2.26
C VAL A 43 10.96 19.18 -3.07
N GLY A 44 9.97 18.70 -3.81
CA GLY A 44 10.14 17.53 -4.71
C GLY A 44 10.10 16.17 -4.01
N ILE A 45 9.73 16.10 -2.73
CA ILE A 45 9.67 14.84 -1.99
C ILE A 45 8.27 14.22 -2.13
N PRO A 46 8.16 12.97 -2.66
CA PRO A 46 6.88 12.31 -2.87
C PRO A 46 6.20 11.93 -1.54
N PHE A 47 4.87 11.88 -1.57
CA PHE A 47 4.06 11.56 -0.41
C PHE A 47 4.30 10.11 0.07
N SER A 48 4.33 9.15 -0.83
CA SER A 48 4.40 7.71 -0.54
C SER A 48 3.21 7.22 0.32
N GLY A 49 3.47 6.40 1.36
CA GLY A 49 2.43 5.87 2.23
C GLY A 49 1.72 4.64 1.68
N ALA A 50 0.85 4.06 2.51
CA ALA A 50 0.07 2.90 2.15
C ALA A 50 -0.77 3.14 0.89
N MET A 51 -0.81 2.12 0.02
CA MET A 51 -1.59 2.16 -1.22
C MET A 51 -3.09 2.10 -0.92
N ASP A 52 -3.53 1.13 -0.12
CA ASP A 52 -4.90 0.96 0.36
C ASP A 52 -4.97 1.39 1.83
N LYS A 53 -5.43 2.61 2.04
CA LYS A 53 -5.42 3.25 3.35
C LYS A 53 -6.36 2.57 4.35
N ARG A 54 -7.53 2.12 3.89
CA ARG A 54 -8.52 1.43 4.74
C ARG A 54 -7.93 0.12 5.29
N ASN A 55 -7.41 -0.74 4.43
CA ASN A 55 -6.81 -2.00 4.86
C ASN A 55 -5.60 -1.80 5.80
N TYR A 56 -4.78 -0.80 5.53
CA TYR A 56 -3.67 -0.42 6.39
C TYR A 56 -4.16 0.01 7.80
N PHE A 57 -5.19 0.83 7.92
CA PHE A 57 -5.75 1.25 9.20
C PHE A 57 -6.37 0.08 9.98
N LEU A 58 -7.14 -0.76 9.29
CA LEU A 58 -7.76 -1.94 9.90
C LEU A 58 -6.72 -2.92 10.43
N SER A 59 -5.61 -3.16 9.71
CA SER A 59 -4.54 -4.03 10.17
C SER A 59 -3.94 -3.56 11.50
N ASN A 60 -3.67 -2.27 11.64
CA ASN A 60 -3.12 -1.69 12.86
C ASN A 60 -4.11 -1.72 14.02
N LYS A 61 -5.39 -1.41 13.78
CA LYS A 61 -6.42 -1.45 14.82
C LYS A 61 -6.58 -2.86 15.39
N LEU A 62 -6.56 -3.89 14.54
CA LEU A 62 -6.68 -5.30 14.94
C LEU A 62 -5.60 -5.75 15.92
N VAL A 63 -4.39 -5.22 15.83
CA VAL A 63 -3.30 -5.53 16.77
C VAL A 63 -3.20 -4.54 17.94
N GLY A 64 -4.13 -3.60 18.06
CA GLY A 64 -4.13 -2.59 19.11
C GLY A 64 -3.07 -1.51 18.97
N ASN A 65 -2.54 -1.30 17.79
CA ASN A 65 -1.67 -0.18 17.46
C ASN A 65 -2.48 1.12 17.30
N LYS A 66 -1.79 2.27 17.31
CA LYS A 66 -2.34 3.48 16.71
C LYS A 66 -2.59 3.21 15.22
N ILE A 67 -3.70 3.70 14.68
CA ILE A 67 -4.10 3.42 13.28
C ILE A 67 -3.04 3.83 12.24
N ASN A 68 -2.21 4.81 12.57
CA ASN A 68 -1.15 5.34 11.71
C ASN A 68 0.25 4.74 12.02
N SER A 69 0.33 3.66 12.80
CA SER A 69 1.59 2.96 13.05
C SER A 69 2.12 2.30 11.77
N PRO A 70 3.44 2.11 11.64
CA PRO A 70 4.01 1.38 10.50
C PRO A 70 3.46 -0.04 10.37
N ALA A 71 3.24 -0.47 9.12
CA ALA A 71 2.92 -1.84 8.78
C ALA A 71 3.77 -2.31 7.58
N LEU A 72 3.89 -3.61 7.39
CA LEU A 72 4.43 -4.17 6.17
C LEU A 72 3.32 -4.20 5.11
N GLU A 73 3.53 -3.49 4.01
CA GLU A 73 2.73 -3.60 2.79
C GLU A 73 3.46 -4.54 1.82
N PHE A 74 2.73 -5.45 1.20
CA PHE A 74 3.25 -6.36 0.20
C PHE A 74 2.32 -6.44 -1.01
N ALA A 75 2.88 -6.76 -2.18
CA ALA A 75 2.12 -6.95 -3.40
C ALA A 75 2.27 -8.38 -3.91
N TYR A 76 1.16 -9.02 -4.32
CA TYR A 76 1.01 -10.36 -4.86
C TYR A 76 1.48 -11.48 -3.93
N GLN A 77 2.77 -11.59 -3.62
CA GLN A 77 3.34 -12.54 -2.66
C GLN A 77 4.05 -11.76 -1.55
N GLY A 78 3.65 -12.02 -0.32
CA GLY A 78 4.26 -11.39 0.85
C GLY A 78 5.44 -12.19 1.43
N PRO A 79 5.96 -11.77 2.59
CA PRO A 79 7.09 -12.39 3.22
C PRO A 79 6.75 -13.71 3.92
N LEU A 80 7.75 -14.56 4.08
CA LEU A 80 7.82 -15.62 5.09
C LEU A 80 8.71 -15.10 6.22
N LEU A 81 8.12 -14.95 7.39
CA LEU A 81 8.76 -14.42 8.59
C LEU A 81 8.80 -15.47 9.70
N LYS A 82 9.92 -15.61 10.39
CA LYS A 82 10.04 -16.40 11.61
C LYS A 82 10.17 -15.48 12.81
N TYR A 83 9.32 -15.69 13.81
CA TYR A 83 9.31 -14.88 15.03
C TYR A 83 10.22 -15.44 16.10
N PHE A 84 10.86 -14.56 16.86
CA PHE A 84 11.65 -14.87 18.05
C PHE A 84 11.33 -13.88 19.16
N GLY A 85 10.96 -14.40 20.33
CA GLY A 85 10.72 -13.58 21.51
C GLY A 85 9.48 -13.95 22.29
N ASN A 86 8.98 -12.99 23.10
CA ASN A 86 7.76 -13.16 23.89
C ASN A 86 6.53 -13.17 22.98
N LYS A 87 5.42 -13.77 23.47
CA LYS A 87 4.15 -13.80 22.73
C LYS A 87 3.80 -12.42 22.12
N ILE A 88 3.46 -12.39 20.82
CA ILE A 88 3.09 -11.20 20.06
C ILE A 88 1.84 -11.47 19.24
N ASN A 89 1.04 -10.42 18.99
CA ASN A 89 -0.05 -10.53 18.03
C ASN A 89 0.31 -9.87 16.70
N ILE A 90 -0.26 -10.41 15.64
CA ILE A 90 -0.21 -9.88 14.28
C ILE A 90 -1.62 -9.83 13.70
N ALA A 91 -1.81 -9.04 12.65
CA ALA A 91 -3.01 -9.09 11.83
C ALA A 91 -2.67 -8.89 10.35
N ILE A 92 -3.38 -9.63 9.50
CA ILE A 92 -3.26 -9.50 8.05
C ILE A 92 -4.60 -9.03 7.49
N THR A 93 -4.54 -8.00 6.64
CA THR A 93 -5.71 -7.45 5.93
C THR A 93 -5.47 -7.41 4.43
N GLY A 94 -6.56 -7.42 3.67
CA GLY A 94 -6.58 -7.63 2.23
C GLY A 94 -7.18 -8.98 1.87
N ASP A 95 -7.27 -9.29 0.58
CA ASP A 95 -7.69 -10.61 0.07
C ASP A 95 -6.44 -11.49 -0.07
N VAL A 96 -6.00 -12.11 1.05
CA VAL A 96 -4.68 -12.74 1.18
C VAL A 96 -4.79 -14.18 1.67
N ASN A 97 -4.06 -15.08 1.01
CA ASN A 97 -3.82 -16.43 1.48
C ASN A 97 -2.51 -16.49 2.26
N PHE A 98 -2.57 -16.96 3.50
CA PHE A 98 -1.39 -17.13 4.33
C PHE A 98 -1.55 -18.30 5.30
N ARG A 99 -0.43 -18.75 5.86
CA ARG A 99 -0.36 -19.83 6.84
C ARG A 99 0.46 -19.42 8.03
N ILE A 100 0.10 -19.98 9.18
CA ILE A 100 0.89 -19.91 10.41
C ILE A 100 1.41 -21.32 10.69
N LYS A 101 2.73 -21.46 10.81
CA LYS A 101 3.37 -22.70 11.24
C LYS A 101 3.76 -22.56 12.71
N LYS A 102 3.17 -23.41 13.56
CA LYS A 102 3.41 -23.50 15.00
C LYS A 102 3.99 -24.88 15.30
N LYS A 103 5.30 -24.96 15.65
CA LYS A 103 6.01 -26.24 15.85
C LYS A 103 5.74 -27.20 14.67
N ASP A 104 4.94 -28.25 14.90
CA ASP A 104 4.64 -29.28 13.89
C ASP A 104 3.29 -29.09 13.18
N ILE A 105 2.56 -28.03 13.52
CA ILE A 105 1.21 -27.76 12.98
C ILE A 105 1.28 -26.56 12.05
N THR A 106 0.69 -26.70 10.86
CA THR A 106 0.46 -25.60 9.94
C THR A 106 -1.04 -25.38 9.81
N ILE A 107 -1.48 -24.14 10.04
CA ILE A 107 -2.89 -23.74 9.95
C ILE A 107 -3.05 -22.64 8.89
N ASP A 108 -4.11 -22.70 8.11
CA ASP A 108 -4.49 -21.61 7.23
C ASP A 108 -4.98 -20.43 8.08
N GLY A 109 -4.50 -19.22 7.75
CA GLY A 109 -4.86 -18.02 8.47
C GLY A 109 -6.10 -17.34 7.89
N ASN A 110 -6.80 -16.59 8.73
CA ASN A 110 -7.94 -15.76 8.31
C ASN A 110 -7.56 -14.29 8.38
N CYS A 111 -7.85 -13.54 7.32
CA CYS A 111 -7.68 -12.08 7.30
C CYS A 111 -8.66 -11.41 8.27
N TYR A 112 -8.35 -10.15 8.61
CA TYR A 112 -9.18 -9.30 9.49
C TYR A 112 -9.40 -9.84 10.89
N GLN A 113 -8.43 -10.59 11.42
CA GLN A 113 -8.41 -10.98 12.84
C GLN A 113 -6.99 -10.92 13.39
N SER A 114 -6.87 -10.67 14.71
CA SER A 114 -5.60 -10.78 15.40
C SER A 114 -5.22 -12.23 15.64
N LEU A 115 -3.95 -12.56 15.43
CA LEU A 115 -3.40 -13.90 15.62
C LEU A 115 -2.18 -13.81 16.54
N ASN A 116 -2.08 -14.72 17.50
CA ASN A 116 -0.97 -14.78 18.42
C ASN A 116 0.14 -15.67 17.88
N LEU A 117 1.38 -15.19 17.97
CA LEU A 117 2.60 -15.94 17.69
C LEU A 117 3.43 -16.10 18.95
N GLU A 118 4.13 -17.22 19.03
CA GLU A 118 5.11 -17.57 20.06
C GLU A 118 6.50 -17.73 19.45
N ASP A 119 7.50 -17.91 20.29
CA ASP A 119 8.89 -18.11 19.86
C ASP A 119 9.03 -19.27 18.89
N GLY A 120 9.63 -19.04 17.74
CA GLY A 120 9.82 -20.03 16.68
C GLY A 120 8.69 -20.13 15.66
N ASP A 121 7.51 -19.51 15.89
CA ASP A 121 6.41 -19.53 14.94
C ASP A 121 6.76 -18.83 13.63
N GLU A 122 6.18 -19.31 12.52
CA GLU A 122 6.40 -18.75 11.18
C GLU A 122 5.08 -18.27 10.58
N VAL A 123 5.15 -17.12 9.91
CA VAL A 123 4.04 -16.54 9.12
C VAL A 123 4.44 -16.58 7.66
N ASP A 124 3.72 -17.35 6.86
CA ASP A 124 3.96 -17.51 5.42
C ASP A 124 2.84 -16.86 4.61
N ILE A 125 3.11 -15.71 4.01
CA ILE A 125 2.16 -14.99 3.15
C ILE A 125 2.36 -15.47 1.71
N LEU A 126 1.44 -16.33 1.26
CA LEU A 126 1.55 -17.08 0.02
C LEU A 126 1.22 -16.23 -1.20
N SER A 127 0.06 -15.59 -1.18
CA SER A 127 -0.42 -14.77 -2.30
C SER A 127 -1.56 -13.85 -1.90
N THR A 128 -1.75 -12.77 -2.64
CA THR A 128 -3.05 -12.13 -2.77
C THR A 128 -3.91 -12.92 -3.77
N ASN A 129 -5.23 -12.96 -3.58
CA ASN A 129 -6.13 -13.70 -4.49
C ASN A 129 -6.50 -12.85 -5.72
N LYS A 130 -7.54 -12.03 -5.57
CA LYS A 130 -8.07 -11.18 -6.66
C LYS A 130 -7.78 -9.70 -6.40
N SER A 131 -6.72 -9.41 -5.64
CA SER A 131 -6.27 -8.07 -5.26
C SER A 131 -4.75 -7.95 -5.50
N VAL A 132 -4.19 -6.78 -5.24
CA VAL A 132 -2.78 -6.50 -5.43
C VAL A 132 -2.06 -6.40 -4.09
N TYR A 133 -2.57 -5.59 -3.16
CA TYR A 133 -1.91 -5.25 -1.91
C TYR A 133 -2.54 -5.93 -0.70
N GLY A 134 -1.67 -6.37 0.22
CA GLY A 134 -2.04 -6.78 1.56
C GLY A 134 -1.15 -6.11 2.60
N TYR A 135 -1.59 -6.14 3.85
CA TYR A 135 -0.90 -5.52 4.98
C TYR A 135 -0.70 -6.52 6.10
N LEU A 136 0.49 -6.51 6.69
CA LEU A 136 0.81 -7.22 7.91
C LEU A 136 1.16 -6.18 8.99
N ALA A 137 0.28 -6.02 9.96
CA ALA A 137 0.56 -5.25 11.18
C ALA A 137 1.11 -6.17 12.27
N ILE A 138 2.06 -5.64 13.03
CA ILE A 138 2.72 -6.30 14.16
C ILE A 138 2.32 -5.56 15.43
N GLY A 139 1.82 -6.27 16.44
CA GLY A 139 1.34 -5.70 17.70
C GLY A 139 2.46 -5.18 18.58
N GLY A 140 2.89 -3.97 18.32
CA GLY A 140 3.99 -3.32 19.00
C GLY A 140 4.68 -2.24 18.19
N GLN A 141 5.80 -1.78 18.67
CA GLN A 141 6.60 -0.75 18.03
C GLN A 141 7.73 -1.40 17.25
N ILE A 142 7.67 -1.34 15.91
CA ILE A 142 8.76 -1.72 15.03
C ILE A 142 9.87 -0.68 15.15
N ASP A 143 11.11 -1.12 15.27
CA ASP A 143 12.29 -0.24 15.34
C ASP A 143 12.69 0.22 13.94
N LEU A 144 12.18 1.37 13.51
CA LEU A 144 12.36 1.91 12.17
C LEU A 144 12.95 3.33 12.20
N LYS A 145 13.73 3.63 11.19
CA LYS A 145 14.21 4.99 10.93
C LYS A 145 13.12 5.80 10.23
N TYR A 146 12.84 6.99 10.77
CA TYR A 146 11.93 7.96 10.17
C TYR A 146 12.71 9.04 9.42
N GLN A 147 12.18 9.45 8.26
CA GLN A 147 12.66 10.58 7.48
C GLN A 147 11.47 11.51 7.19
N TRP A 148 11.59 12.77 7.61
CA TRP A 148 10.51 13.76 7.49
C TRP A 148 9.18 13.26 8.07
N SER A 149 9.24 12.80 9.31
CA SER A 149 8.10 12.30 10.10
C SER A 149 7.37 11.08 9.53
N SER A 150 7.95 10.37 8.57
CA SER A 150 7.39 9.15 7.99
C SER A 150 8.46 8.07 7.83
N CYS A 151 8.06 6.82 8.01
CA CYS A 151 8.87 5.65 7.70
C CYS A 151 8.55 5.05 6.33
N SER A 152 7.54 5.56 5.61
CA SER A 152 7.13 5.02 4.31
C SER A 152 8.31 4.87 3.36
N THR A 153 8.53 3.65 2.90
CA THR A 153 9.59 3.32 1.95
C THR A 153 9.17 3.69 0.53
N ASN A 154 9.98 4.50 -0.13
CA ASN A 154 9.90 4.76 -1.56
C ASN A 154 11.16 4.24 -2.23
N THR A 155 11.05 3.14 -2.95
CA THR A 155 12.21 2.44 -3.54
C THR A 155 12.79 3.14 -4.76
N LYS A 156 12.05 4.06 -5.39
CA LYS A 156 12.54 4.85 -6.53
C LYS A 156 13.34 6.07 -6.06
N ALA A 157 12.85 6.75 -5.03
CA ALA A 157 13.53 7.89 -4.43
C ALA A 157 14.59 7.50 -3.40
N ILE A 158 14.66 6.22 -3.00
CA ILE A 158 15.59 5.67 -2.00
C ILE A 158 15.43 6.41 -0.66
N ILE A 159 14.19 6.56 -0.20
CA ILE A 159 13.86 7.25 1.06
C ILE A 159 12.94 6.39 1.94
N GLY A 160 12.97 6.64 3.25
CA GLY A 160 12.15 5.99 4.25
C GLY A 160 12.86 4.86 4.99
N ALA A 161 12.07 3.99 5.62
CA ALA A 161 12.58 2.85 6.36
C ALA A 161 13.37 1.88 5.46
N ASN A 162 14.21 1.06 6.11
CA ASN A 162 15.07 0.10 5.41
C ASN A 162 15.97 0.74 4.35
N ASP A 163 16.45 1.97 4.63
CA ASP A 163 17.27 2.79 3.72
C ASP A 163 16.65 2.95 2.32
N GLY A 164 15.32 3.07 2.26
CA GLY A 164 14.58 3.20 1.01
C GLY A 164 14.49 1.94 0.17
N LYS A 165 14.78 0.77 0.74
CA LYS A 165 14.78 -0.52 0.04
C LYS A 165 13.57 -1.36 0.46
N LYS A 166 13.15 -2.26 -0.44
CA LYS A 166 12.24 -3.34 -0.07
C LYS A 166 12.92 -4.32 0.90
N LEU A 167 12.11 -5.11 1.57
CA LEU A 167 12.59 -6.16 2.47
C LEU A 167 13.52 -7.13 1.72
N GLU A 168 14.55 -7.62 2.41
CA GLU A 168 15.52 -8.58 1.86
C GLU A 168 15.56 -9.87 2.72
N ASN A 169 15.90 -10.98 2.08
CA ASN A 169 16.07 -12.26 2.79
C ASN A 169 17.17 -12.14 3.87
N LYS A 170 17.00 -12.83 4.97
CA LYS A 170 17.88 -12.85 6.15
C LYS A 170 17.90 -11.54 6.96
N GLN A 171 17.14 -10.53 6.56
CA GLN A 171 16.99 -9.30 7.33
C GLN A 171 16.30 -9.57 8.66
N VAL A 172 16.56 -8.72 9.66
CA VAL A 172 15.91 -8.74 10.98
C VAL A 172 15.04 -7.52 11.14
N ILE A 173 13.81 -7.72 11.61
CA ILE A 173 12.86 -6.67 11.96
C ILE A 173 12.75 -6.64 13.48
N ASN A 174 13.36 -5.68 14.13
CA ASN A 174 13.35 -5.52 15.58
C ASN A 174 12.06 -4.90 16.09
N ILE A 175 11.56 -5.42 17.23
CA ILE A 175 10.38 -4.92 17.93
C ILE A 175 10.83 -4.40 19.30
N SER A 176 10.80 -3.10 19.50
CA SER A 176 11.29 -2.44 20.71
C SER A 176 10.31 -2.52 21.88
N LYS A 177 8.99 -2.56 21.57
CA LYS A 177 7.93 -2.61 22.58
C LYS A 177 6.77 -3.46 22.07
N LEU A 178 6.27 -4.37 22.89
CA LEU A 178 5.06 -5.15 22.59
C LEU A 178 3.80 -4.45 23.14
N ASN A 179 2.68 -4.62 22.45
CA ASN A 179 1.38 -4.22 22.96
C ASN A 179 0.87 -5.23 24.00
N ASN A 180 -0.10 -4.81 24.81
CA ASN A 180 -0.85 -5.73 25.64
C ASN A 180 -1.73 -6.64 24.76
N GLN A 181 -1.53 -7.97 24.85
CA GLN A 181 -2.06 -8.95 23.91
C GLN A 181 -3.27 -9.71 24.42
N SER A 182 -3.90 -9.25 25.47
CA SER A 182 -4.99 -9.96 26.15
C SER A 182 -6.30 -10.00 25.35
N VAL A 183 -6.44 -9.21 24.28
CA VAL A 183 -7.69 -9.07 23.53
C VAL A 183 -7.53 -9.63 22.12
N GLU A 184 -8.31 -10.65 21.78
CA GLU A 184 -8.48 -11.10 20.41
C GLU A 184 -9.49 -10.17 19.71
N ARG A 185 -9.08 -9.64 18.56
CA ARG A 185 -9.89 -8.71 17.75
C ARG A 185 -10.20 -9.33 16.40
N LYS A 186 -11.42 -9.14 15.96
CA LYS A 186 -11.89 -9.62 14.65
C LYS A 186 -12.84 -8.60 14.04
N LEU A 187 -12.81 -8.53 12.72
CA LEU A 187 -13.74 -7.74 11.92
C LEU A 187 -14.32 -8.60 10.80
N ASN A 188 -15.62 -8.60 10.66
CA ASN A 188 -16.28 -9.18 9.49
C ASN A 188 -16.34 -8.13 8.40
N TYR A 189 -15.33 -8.14 7.53
CA TYR A 189 -15.20 -7.17 6.44
C TYR A 189 -15.14 -7.87 5.09
N ILE A 190 -15.98 -7.39 4.16
CA ILE A 190 -15.97 -7.81 2.76
C ILE A 190 -15.50 -6.64 1.90
N ASN A 191 -14.34 -6.80 1.29
CA ASN A 191 -13.82 -5.81 0.35
C ASN A 191 -14.56 -5.93 -0.99
N THR A 192 -15.59 -5.10 -1.19
CA THR A 192 -16.38 -5.10 -2.44
C THR A 192 -15.59 -4.46 -3.57
N LYS A 193 -15.60 -5.13 -4.74
CA LYS A 193 -15.07 -4.55 -5.98
C LYS A 193 -15.99 -3.47 -6.52
N ILE A 194 -15.42 -2.53 -7.28
CA ILE A 194 -16.20 -1.54 -8.02
C ILE A 194 -16.02 -1.76 -9.53
N GLU A 195 -17.13 -1.61 -10.27
CA GLU A 195 -17.13 -1.74 -11.73
C GLU A 195 -16.69 -0.46 -12.44
N ASN A 196 -17.02 0.67 -11.86
CA ASN A 196 -16.70 1.97 -12.41
C ASN A 196 -15.85 2.78 -11.44
N ILE A 197 -14.79 3.36 -11.93
CA ILE A 197 -13.93 4.30 -11.20
C ILE A 197 -14.46 5.71 -11.42
N ARG A 198 -14.92 6.35 -10.35
CA ARG A 198 -15.44 7.71 -10.42
C ARG A 198 -14.30 8.73 -10.45
N ILE A 199 -14.48 9.74 -11.30
CA ILE A 199 -13.49 10.80 -11.52
C ILE A 199 -14.17 12.18 -11.53
N ILE A 200 -13.38 13.21 -11.20
CA ILE A 200 -13.67 14.59 -11.56
C ILE A 200 -12.82 14.99 -12.76
N LYS A 201 -13.22 16.03 -13.50
CA LYS A 201 -12.43 16.55 -14.61
C LYS A 201 -11.06 17.02 -14.14
N GLY A 202 -10.04 16.70 -14.92
CA GLY A 202 -8.67 17.18 -14.70
C GLY A 202 -8.50 18.64 -15.14
N THR A 203 -7.41 19.25 -14.71
CA THR A 203 -7.09 20.66 -15.03
C THR A 203 -6.89 20.93 -16.53
N ASN A 204 -6.53 19.90 -17.28
CA ASN A 204 -6.29 19.99 -18.73
C ASN A 204 -7.36 19.22 -19.54
N PHE A 205 -8.59 19.01 -18.98
CA PHE A 205 -9.65 18.25 -19.65
C PHE A 205 -9.97 18.81 -21.04
N ASP A 206 -9.90 20.14 -21.21
CA ASP A 206 -10.19 20.81 -22.49
C ASP A 206 -9.07 20.69 -23.53
N TYR A 207 -7.93 20.09 -23.16
CA TYR A 207 -6.83 19.79 -24.09
C TYR A 207 -7.06 18.53 -24.91
N PHE A 208 -8.16 17.81 -24.63
CA PHE A 208 -8.54 16.58 -25.32
C PHE A 208 -9.64 16.83 -26.33
N SER A 209 -9.61 16.14 -27.48
CA SER A 209 -10.67 16.20 -28.47
C SER A 209 -11.99 15.67 -27.89
N ASP A 210 -13.13 16.06 -28.47
CA ASP A 210 -14.42 15.53 -28.05
C ASP A 210 -14.48 14.00 -28.21
N LYS A 211 -13.85 13.49 -29.29
CA LYS A 211 -13.68 12.05 -29.47
C LYS A 211 -12.83 11.42 -28.37
N GLY A 212 -11.72 12.05 -27.95
CA GLY A 212 -10.87 11.61 -26.85
C GLY A 212 -11.61 11.59 -25.52
N LYS A 213 -12.35 12.65 -25.18
CA LYS A 213 -13.22 12.74 -23.99
C LYS A 213 -14.26 11.62 -23.98
N LYS A 214 -14.92 11.37 -25.13
CA LYS A 214 -15.94 10.31 -25.27
C LYS A 214 -15.30 8.93 -25.09
N ILE A 215 -14.14 8.67 -25.69
CA ILE A 215 -13.40 7.43 -25.50
C ILE A 215 -13.09 7.22 -24.03
N PHE A 216 -12.57 8.24 -23.34
CA PHE A 216 -12.20 8.15 -21.92
C PHE A 216 -13.38 7.77 -21.00
N LEU A 217 -14.57 8.33 -21.25
CA LEU A 217 -15.74 8.13 -20.40
C LEU A 217 -16.61 6.92 -20.78
N GLU A 218 -16.57 6.48 -22.05
CA GLU A 218 -17.49 5.43 -22.54
C GLU A 218 -16.81 4.07 -22.74
N LYS A 219 -15.50 4.04 -22.95
CA LYS A 219 -14.77 2.81 -23.27
C LYS A 219 -14.14 2.16 -22.05
N GLU A 220 -13.88 0.86 -22.15
CA GLU A 220 -13.15 0.12 -21.14
C GLU A 220 -11.64 0.24 -21.37
N PHE A 221 -10.90 0.27 -20.28
CA PHE A 221 -9.44 0.18 -20.25
C PHE A 221 -9.02 -1.03 -19.42
N ILE A 222 -7.86 -1.59 -19.72
CA ILE A 222 -7.31 -2.76 -19.05
C ILE A 222 -6.11 -2.33 -18.21
N VAL A 223 -6.04 -2.76 -16.96
CA VAL A 223 -4.87 -2.55 -16.10
C VAL A 223 -3.68 -3.29 -16.68
N SER A 224 -2.61 -2.55 -16.99
CA SER A 224 -1.38 -3.09 -17.58
C SER A 224 -0.51 -3.80 -16.55
N LYS A 225 0.29 -4.77 -17.00
CA LYS A 225 1.36 -5.40 -16.22
C LYS A 225 2.49 -4.42 -15.85
N LEU A 226 2.57 -3.27 -16.52
CA LEU A 226 3.56 -2.21 -16.26
C LEU A 226 3.11 -1.25 -15.15
N THR A 227 2.24 -1.71 -14.26
CA THR A 227 1.77 -0.96 -13.10
C THR A 227 2.72 -1.16 -11.91
N ASP A 228 3.10 -0.07 -11.25
CA ASP A 228 3.87 -0.08 -10.00
C ASP A 228 3.30 0.95 -9.00
N ARG A 229 3.99 1.22 -7.89
CA ARG A 229 3.55 2.20 -6.89
C ARG A 229 3.59 3.67 -7.36
N MET A 230 4.26 3.98 -8.48
CA MET A 230 4.28 5.32 -9.08
C MET A 230 3.04 5.60 -9.91
N GLY A 231 2.56 4.59 -10.69
CA GLY A 231 1.44 4.79 -11.58
C GLY A 231 0.82 3.50 -12.10
N MET A 232 -0.50 3.50 -12.20
CA MET A 232 -1.26 2.45 -12.85
C MET A 232 -1.38 2.78 -14.34
N ARG A 233 -0.67 2.03 -15.17
CA ARG A 233 -0.80 2.16 -16.63
C ARG A 233 -2.02 1.41 -17.12
N LEU A 234 -2.74 2.04 -18.04
CA LEU A 234 -3.95 1.48 -18.63
C LEU A 234 -3.75 1.30 -20.14
N GLU A 235 -4.27 0.20 -20.66
CA GLU A 235 -4.24 -0.14 -22.08
C GLU A 235 -5.66 -0.11 -22.63
N GLY A 236 -5.85 0.47 -23.80
CA GLY A 236 -7.18 0.57 -24.41
C GLY A 236 -7.21 1.45 -25.66
N PRO A 237 -8.40 1.90 -26.06
CA PRO A 237 -8.55 2.85 -27.14
C PRO A 237 -7.79 4.14 -26.85
N LYS A 238 -7.10 4.66 -27.88
CA LYS A 238 -6.25 5.85 -27.74
C LYS A 238 -7.06 7.10 -27.50
N ILE A 239 -6.66 7.88 -26.50
CA ILE A 239 -7.25 9.17 -26.17
C ILE A 239 -6.49 10.25 -26.94
N GLU A 240 -7.19 10.98 -27.80
CA GLU A 240 -6.61 12.00 -28.66
C GLU A 240 -6.57 13.37 -27.97
N ASN A 241 -5.43 14.04 -28.05
CA ASN A 241 -5.24 15.44 -27.65
C ASN A 241 -5.42 16.36 -28.85
N ILE A 242 -5.85 17.59 -28.63
CA ILE A 242 -5.91 18.68 -29.61
C ILE A 242 -4.72 19.61 -29.55
N ILE A 243 -3.84 19.41 -28.58
CA ILE A 243 -2.61 20.18 -28.36
C ILE A 243 -1.42 19.23 -28.24
N ASP A 244 -0.20 19.80 -28.16
CA ASP A 244 0.99 19.04 -27.83
C ASP A 244 0.81 18.28 -26.50
N THR A 245 1.21 17.02 -26.48
CA THR A 245 1.14 16.15 -25.31
C THR A 245 2.23 16.44 -24.28
N ASN A 246 3.25 17.21 -24.62
CA ASN A 246 4.27 17.71 -23.71
C ASN A 246 3.94 19.15 -23.29
N ILE A 247 3.32 19.30 -22.15
CA ILE A 247 3.02 20.61 -21.56
C ILE A 247 4.08 20.98 -20.54
N LYS A 248 4.11 22.26 -20.12
CA LYS A 248 4.92 22.69 -19.00
C LYS A 248 4.58 21.85 -17.77
N SER A 249 5.62 21.37 -17.07
CA SER A 249 5.41 20.55 -15.86
C SER A 249 4.57 21.29 -14.81
N GLU A 250 3.54 20.63 -14.33
CA GLU A 250 2.60 21.11 -13.30
C GLU A 250 2.61 20.17 -12.11
N GLY A 251 2.11 20.62 -10.95
CA GLY A 251 1.96 19.79 -9.76
C GLY A 251 1.08 18.56 -10.02
N LEU A 252 1.49 17.42 -9.44
CA LEU A 252 0.74 16.18 -9.46
C LEU A 252 0.23 15.85 -8.07
N ILE A 253 -0.93 15.21 -8.02
CA ILE A 253 -1.47 14.60 -6.80
C ILE A 253 -1.87 13.15 -7.09
N LYS A 254 -1.99 12.36 -6.03
CA LYS A 254 -2.48 11.00 -6.08
C LYS A 254 -3.88 10.93 -6.73
N GLY A 255 -4.07 10.00 -7.66
CA GLY A 255 -5.31 9.85 -8.41
C GLY A 255 -5.40 10.65 -9.71
N VAL A 256 -4.48 11.58 -9.99
CA VAL A 256 -4.43 12.28 -11.28
C VAL A 256 -4.24 11.28 -12.42
N ILE A 257 -4.98 11.46 -13.51
CA ILE A 257 -4.91 10.64 -14.72
C ILE A 257 -4.23 11.47 -15.82
N GLN A 258 -3.00 11.12 -16.14
CA GLN A 258 -2.24 11.72 -17.24
C GLN A 258 -2.41 10.90 -18.51
N VAL A 259 -2.36 11.57 -19.68
CA VAL A 259 -2.38 10.93 -20.99
C VAL A 259 -1.16 11.40 -21.78
N PRO A 260 -0.11 10.55 -21.86
CA PRO A 260 1.06 10.79 -22.70
C PRO A 260 0.74 10.74 -24.20
N ALA A 261 1.77 10.96 -25.03
CA ALA A 261 1.64 10.98 -26.50
C ALA A 261 1.14 9.67 -27.12
N ASP A 262 1.33 8.53 -26.42
CA ASP A 262 0.84 7.22 -26.88
C ASP A 262 -0.67 7.04 -26.68
N GLY A 263 -1.36 8.00 -26.05
CA GLY A 263 -2.80 8.02 -25.81
C GLY A 263 -3.30 7.06 -24.73
N ASN A 264 -2.39 6.41 -23.98
CA ASN A 264 -2.77 5.50 -22.89
C ASN A 264 -2.81 6.22 -21.55
N PRO A 265 -3.90 6.12 -20.76
CA PRO A 265 -3.98 6.77 -19.48
C PRO A 265 -3.01 6.16 -18.45
N ILE A 266 -2.48 7.01 -17.57
CA ILE A 266 -1.68 6.61 -16.40
C ILE A 266 -2.28 7.27 -15.17
N VAL A 267 -2.78 6.47 -14.22
CA VAL A 267 -3.27 6.99 -12.92
C VAL A 267 -2.10 7.11 -11.96
N MET A 268 -1.86 8.29 -11.42
CA MET A 268 -0.78 8.54 -10.45
C MET A 268 -1.10 7.87 -9.12
N LEU A 269 -0.15 7.06 -8.60
CA LEU A 269 -0.30 6.32 -7.36
C LEU A 269 0.56 6.89 -6.23
N SER A 270 0.69 6.19 -5.10
CA SER A 270 1.27 6.76 -3.87
C SER A 270 2.72 7.25 -4.01
N ASP A 271 3.54 6.63 -4.87
CA ASP A 271 4.95 7.00 -5.07
C ASP A 271 5.18 7.89 -6.30
N HIS A 272 4.12 8.49 -6.87
CA HIS A 272 4.23 9.37 -8.04
C HIS A 272 5.19 10.54 -7.81
N GLY A 273 5.75 11.07 -8.89
CA GLY A 273 6.54 12.31 -8.85
C GLY A 273 5.67 13.51 -8.45
N THR A 274 6.29 14.55 -7.87
CA THR A 274 5.56 15.74 -7.41
C THR A 274 5.12 16.66 -8.55
N ILE A 275 5.74 16.54 -9.73
CA ILE A 275 5.41 17.27 -10.95
C ILE A 275 5.35 16.33 -12.15
N GLY A 276 4.62 16.72 -13.21
CA GLY A 276 4.55 15.99 -14.48
C GLY A 276 4.13 16.89 -15.62
N GLY A 277 4.61 16.57 -16.84
CA GLY A 277 4.46 17.36 -18.05
C GLY A 277 3.48 16.76 -19.08
N TYR A 278 2.57 15.87 -18.66
CA TYR A 278 1.51 15.36 -19.54
C TYR A 278 0.14 15.93 -19.16
N PRO A 279 -0.77 16.15 -20.15
CA PRO A 279 -2.12 16.62 -19.90
C PRO A 279 -2.89 15.71 -18.94
N LYS A 280 -3.63 16.32 -18.03
CA LYS A 280 -4.42 15.67 -16.99
C LYS A 280 -5.90 15.64 -17.39
N ILE A 281 -6.40 14.46 -17.79
CA ILE A 281 -7.79 14.31 -18.25
C ILE A 281 -8.78 14.21 -17.09
N GLY A 282 -8.35 13.66 -15.97
CA GLY A 282 -9.24 13.47 -14.81
C GLY A 282 -8.46 13.25 -13.52
N VAL A 283 -9.19 13.17 -12.42
CA VAL A 283 -8.67 12.78 -11.11
C VAL A 283 -9.63 11.76 -10.50
N VAL A 284 -9.13 10.60 -10.13
CA VAL A 284 -9.89 9.59 -9.39
C VAL A 284 -10.32 10.17 -8.04
N ILE A 285 -11.59 10.06 -7.68
CA ILE A 285 -12.07 10.55 -6.39
C ILE A 285 -11.45 9.73 -5.23
N SER A 286 -11.23 10.39 -4.10
CA SER A 286 -10.56 9.75 -2.95
C SER A 286 -11.30 8.52 -2.42
N ALA A 287 -12.65 8.49 -2.55
CA ALA A 287 -13.47 7.36 -2.13
C ALA A 287 -13.24 6.07 -2.95
N ASP A 288 -12.74 6.19 -4.18
CA ASP A 288 -12.52 5.04 -5.06
C ASP A 288 -11.05 4.61 -5.14
N TYR A 289 -10.14 5.42 -4.60
CA TYR A 289 -8.70 5.19 -4.75
C TYR A 289 -8.26 3.85 -4.16
N ASP A 290 -8.65 3.51 -2.93
CA ASP A 290 -8.27 2.26 -2.28
C ASP A 290 -8.76 1.02 -3.06
N LYS A 291 -9.92 1.13 -3.70
CA LYS A 291 -10.45 0.07 -4.57
C LYS A 291 -9.72 -0.03 -5.91
N LEU A 292 -9.37 1.13 -6.49
CA LEU A 292 -8.60 1.19 -7.74
C LEU A 292 -7.26 0.47 -7.61
N VAL A 293 -6.50 0.77 -6.55
CA VAL A 293 -5.14 0.21 -6.38
C VAL A 293 -5.14 -1.31 -6.17
N GLN A 294 -6.27 -1.88 -5.79
CA GLN A 294 -6.44 -3.32 -5.62
C GLN A 294 -6.78 -4.07 -6.91
N LEU A 295 -6.93 -3.39 -8.05
CA LEU A 295 -7.26 -4.02 -9.32
C LEU A 295 -6.00 -4.61 -9.98
N PRO A 296 -5.95 -5.94 -10.18
CA PRO A 296 -4.76 -6.60 -10.76
C PRO A 296 -4.64 -6.36 -12.27
N PRO A 297 -3.47 -6.58 -12.86
CA PRO A 297 -3.28 -6.58 -14.31
C PRO A 297 -4.29 -7.47 -15.01
N GLY A 298 -4.78 -7.00 -16.15
CA GLY A 298 -5.84 -7.66 -16.93
C GLY A 298 -7.26 -7.31 -16.49
N TYR A 299 -7.44 -6.60 -15.36
CA TYR A 299 -8.77 -6.16 -14.93
C TYR A 299 -9.27 -5.02 -15.82
N LYS A 300 -10.55 -5.07 -16.19
CA LYS A 300 -11.20 -4.05 -17.00
C LYS A 300 -11.81 -2.99 -16.11
N ILE A 301 -11.57 -1.73 -16.42
CA ILE A 301 -12.15 -0.58 -15.73
C ILE A 301 -12.83 0.36 -16.71
N LYS A 302 -13.82 1.08 -16.21
CA LYS A 302 -14.50 2.16 -16.91
C LYS A 302 -14.54 3.40 -16.00
N PHE A 303 -14.32 4.57 -16.58
CA PHE A 303 -14.41 5.81 -15.82
C PHE A 303 -15.82 6.39 -15.86
N LYS A 304 -16.27 6.92 -14.72
CA LYS A 304 -17.54 7.63 -14.60
C LYS A 304 -17.30 9.02 -14.03
N GLN A 305 -17.64 10.04 -14.80
CA GLN A 305 -17.51 11.42 -14.30
C GLN A 305 -18.59 11.71 -13.26
N VAL A 306 -18.18 12.40 -12.19
CA VAL A 306 -19.04 12.99 -11.17
C VAL A 306 -18.67 14.47 -10.99
N ASP A 307 -19.56 15.27 -10.43
CA ASP A 307 -19.25 16.63 -10.01
C ASP A 307 -18.48 16.65 -8.66
N LEU A 308 -17.90 17.80 -8.33
CA LEU A 308 -17.09 17.97 -7.13
C LEU A 308 -17.91 17.73 -5.84
N SER A 309 -19.13 18.23 -5.76
CA SER A 309 -20.01 18.06 -4.60
C SER A 309 -20.33 16.58 -4.35
N SER A 310 -20.64 15.85 -5.41
CA SER A 310 -20.84 14.39 -5.36
C SER A 310 -19.57 13.68 -4.88
N ALA A 311 -18.38 14.07 -5.39
CA ALA A 311 -17.11 13.47 -4.98
C ALA A 311 -16.81 13.71 -3.49
N GLU A 312 -17.07 14.91 -2.98
CA GLU A 312 -16.91 15.26 -1.55
C GLU A 312 -17.87 14.46 -0.66
N ASN A 313 -19.14 14.34 -1.05
CA ASN A 313 -20.13 13.56 -0.29
C ASN A 313 -19.76 12.06 -0.26
N LEU A 314 -19.30 11.52 -1.38
CA LEU A 314 -18.81 10.14 -1.45
C LEU A 314 -17.57 9.91 -0.58
N PHE A 315 -16.67 10.90 -0.50
CA PHE A 315 -15.52 10.81 0.40
C PHE A 315 -15.93 10.85 1.88
N LYS A 316 -16.89 11.71 2.26
CA LYS A 316 -17.44 11.73 3.62
C LYS A 316 -18.06 10.38 4.00
N LEU A 317 -18.83 9.77 3.08
CA LEU A 317 -19.39 8.43 3.31
C LEU A 317 -18.29 7.37 3.47
N TYR A 318 -17.30 7.39 2.61
CA TYR A 318 -16.14 6.49 2.69
C TYR A 318 -15.40 6.61 4.05
N ASP A 319 -15.21 7.85 4.53
CA ASP A 319 -14.56 8.11 5.81
C ASP A 319 -15.41 7.64 6.98
N LEU A 320 -16.72 7.92 6.98
CA LEU A 320 -17.67 7.44 7.98
C LEU A 320 -17.72 5.91 8.04
N GLU A 321 -17.78 5.23 6.89
CA GLU A 321 -17.70 3.77 6.82
C GLU A 321 -16.39 3.26 7.44
N THR A 322 -15.26 3.91 7.12
CA THR A 322 -13.95 3.52 7.64
C THR A 322 -13.89 3.69 9.16
N GLN A 323 -14.39 4.80 9.71
CA GLN A 323 -14.47 5.04 11.15
C GLN A 323 -15.39 4.02 11.84
N ASN A 324 -16.53 3.69 11.22
CA ASN A 324 -17.45 2.68 11.73
C ASN A 324 -16.78 1.29 11.78
N LEU A 325 -16.07 0.88 10.73
CA LEU A 325 -15.31 -0.38 10.72
C LEU A 325 -14.24 -0.41 11.81
N ILE A 326 -13.52 0.70 12.01
CA ILE A 326 -12.51 0.84 13.08
C ILE A 326 -13.16 0.71 14.46
N SER A 327 -14.33 1.30 14.68
CA SER A 327 -15.06 1.24 15.96
C SER A 327 -15.62 -0.15 16.27
N GLN A 328 -15.88 -0.98 15.27
CA GLN A 328 -16.31 -2.37 15.45
C GLN A 328 -15.18 -3.32 15.88
N ILE A 329 -13.93 -2.86 15.79
CA ILE A 329 -12.76 -3.63 16.24
C ILE A 329 -12.49 -3.26 17.71
N GLU A 330 -13.08 -4.01 18.61
CA GLU A 330 -12.89 -3.88 20.06
C GLU A 330 -11.85 -4.87 20.62
#